data_ec72bc5ee120483dd7b15a4fcc603747
#
_entry.id   ec72bc5ee120483dd7b15a4fcc603747
#
_cell.length_a   1.000
_cell.length_b   1.000
_cell.length_c   1.000
_cell.angle_alpha   90.00
_cell.angle_beta   90.00
_cell.angle_gamma   90.00
#
_symmetry.space_group_name_H-M   'P 1'
#
loop_
_entity.id
_entity.type
_entity.pdbx_description
1 polymer ?
#
loop_
_entity_poly.entity_id
_entity_poly.type
_entity_poly.pdbx_seq_one_letter_code
_entity_poly.pdbx_strand_id
1 'polypeptide(L)'
;MAFHEVRLPARLAFGSTGGIERRTEVVTLASGFERRATPWAHGRRRYLIGAGVRSLDDVAVLVAFFEARRGRLHGFRFRDFTDCRSCAPSAAISPLDQTLGAGDGDRLIFPLIKRYGDVERPIRKPVADTVRVAVDGVETAAFTVDPATGDVALAEAPPEGAVVTAGFAFDTPVRFDTDRIDVTLEGFEAGRLVAAPLIEIRV
;
A
#
# COMPACT_ATOMS: atom_id res chain seq x y z
N MET A 1 -3.16 -17.64 -6.05
CA MET A 1 -2.18 -17.12 -5.08
C MET A 1 -2.94 -16.71 -3.83
N ALA A 2 -2.52 -17.12 -2.64
CA ALA A 2 -3.16 -16.65 -1.41
C ALA A 2 -2.46 -15.37 -0.93
N PHE A 3 -3.24 -14.40 -0.48
CA PHE A 3 -2.77 -13.23 0.25
C PHE A 3 -3.02 -13.48 1.74
N HIS A 4 -1.99 -13.29 2.56
CA HIS A 4 -2.12 -13.42 4.00
C HIS A 4 -2.35 -12.03 4.60
N GLU A 5 -3.49 -11.83 5.27
CA GLU A 5 -3.88 -10.55 5.88
C GLU A 5 -3.08 -10.25 7.16
N VAL A 6 -1.77 -10.42 7.07
CA VAL A 6 -0.84 -10.12 8.15
C VAL A 6 0.15 -9.06 7.70
N ARG A 7 0.57 -8.23 8.64
CA ARG A 7 1.55 -7.16 8.38
C ARG A 7 2.95 -7.62 8.79
N LEU A 8 3.95 -7.27 7.96
CA LEU A 8 5.34 -7.37 8.38
C LEU A 8 5.55 -6.56 9.67
N PRO A 9 6.17 -7.13 10.71
CA PRO A 9 6.42 -6.41 11.97
C PRO A 9 7.12 -5.08 11.73
N ALA A 10 6.61 -4.00 12.34
CA ALA A 10 7.09 -2.63 12.09
C ALA A 10 8.59 -2.46 12.36
N ARG A 11 9.13 -3.15 13.37
CA ARG A 11 10.56 -3.12 13.70
C ARG A 11 11.44 -3.65 12.56
N LEU A 12 10.97 -4.65 11.78
CA LEU A 12 11.68 -5.20 10.64
C LEU A 12 11.55 -4.31 9.39
N ALA A 13 10.44 -3.56 9.30
CA ALA A 13 10.21 -2.60 8.23
C ALA A 13 10.99 -1.28 8.45
N PHE A 14 11.41 -1.00 9.68
CA PHE A 14 12.12 0.23 10.01
C PHE A 14 13.48 0.29 9.30
N GLY A 15 13.82 1.45 8.70
CA GLY A 15 15.04 1.62 7.92
C GLY A 15 14.98 0.97 6.53
N SER A 16 13.81 0.49 6.09
CA SER A 16 13.64 0.05 4.71
C SER A 16 13.89 1.20 3.73
N THR A 17 14.50 0.87 2.61
CA THR A 17 14.60 1.77 1.46
C THR A 17 13.61 1.33 0.39
N GLY A 18 13.06 2.27 -0.37
CA GLY A 18 12.10 1.92 -1.40
C GLY A 18 11.72 3.10 -2.27
N GLY A 19 10.96 2.82 -3.31
CA GLY A 19 10.50 3.81 -4.24
C GLY A 19 9.47 3.29 -5.22
N ILE A 20 9.05 4.17 -6.12
CA ILE A 20 8.05 3.89 -7.14
C ILE A 20 8.78 3.62 -8.46
N GLU A 21 8.53 2.46 -9.03
CA GLU A 21 8.96 2.09 -10.36
C GLU A 21 7.83 2.37 -11.36
N ARG A 22 8.15 3.03 -12.47
CA ARG A 22 7.27 3.17 -13.63
C ARG A 22 7.97 2.62 -14.86
N ARG A 23 7.21 2.15 -15.83
CA ARG A 23 7.74 1.74 -17.13
C ARG A 23 7.31 2.76 -18.17
N THR A 24 8.28 3.39 -18.81
CA THR A 24 8.06 4.33 -19.91
C THR A 24 8.88 3.86 -21.11
N GLU A 25 8.22 3.78 -22.26
CA GLU A 25 8.86 3.53 -23.55
C GLU A 25 9.06 4.87 -24.24
N VAL A 26 10.31 5.16 -24.60
CA VAL A 26 10.69 6.39 -25.28
C VAL A 26 11.24 6.03 -26.65
N VAL A 27 10.65 6.60 -27.70
CA VAL A 27 11.10 6.44 -29.08
C VAL A 27 11.50 7.80 -29.61
N THR A 28 12.79 7.95 -29.95
CA THR A 28 13.32 9.16 -30.60
C THR A 28 13.10 9.04 -32.10
N LEU A 29 12.43 10.03 -32.67
CA LEU A 29 12.21 10.14 -34.13
C LEU A 29 13.44 10.71 -34.83
N ALA A 30 13.57 10.46 -36.12
CA ALA A 30 14.65 11.03 -36.95
C ALA A 30 14.67 12.57 -36.96
N SER A 31 13.56 13.22 -36.62
CA SER A 31 13.43 14.67 -36.45
C SER A 31 13.96 15.20 -35.13
N GLY A 32 14.44 14.33 -34.22
CA GLY A 32 14.89 14.70 -32.86
C GLY A 32 13.79 14.82 -31.82
N PHE A 33 12.50 14.69 -32.20
CA PHE A 33 11.39 14.65 -31.26
C PHE A 33 11.24 13.27 -30.64
N GLU A 34 10.67 13.21 -29.43
CA GLU A 34 10.39 11.96 -28.71
C GLU A 34 8.89 11.65 -28.66
N ARG A 35 8.58 10.37 -28.83
CA ARG A 35 7.28 9.82 -28.42
C ARG A 35 7.46 9.00 -27.14
N ARG A 36 6.58 9.23 -26.17
CA ARG A 36 6.62 8.54 -24.87
C ARG A 36 5.30 7.81 -24.66
N ALA A 37 5.38 6.56 -24.25
CA ALA A 37 4.23 5.73 -23.90
C ALA A 37 4.50 4.99 -22.59
N THR A 38 3.46 4.76 -21.80
CA THR A 38 3.55 3.94 -20.59
C THR A 38 2.60 2.77 -20.69
N PRO A 39 3.11 1.52 -20.64
CA PRO A 39 2.26 0.33 -20.64
C PRO A 39 1.63 0.07 -19.27
N TRP A 40 2.08 0.78 -18.22
CA TRP A 40 1.57 0.61 -16.86
C TRP A 40 0.64 1.76 -16.48
N ALA A 41 -0.61 1.45 -16.16
CA ALA A 41 -1.57 2.42 -15.65
C ALA A 41 -1.11 3.01 -14.30
N HIS A 42 -0.54 2.15 -13.41
CA HIS A 42 -0.06 2.56 -12.09
C HIS A 42 1.39 2.18 -11.90
N GLY A 43 2.14 3.00 -11.17
CA GLY A 43 3.47 2.67 -10.69
C GLY A 43 3.44 1.46 -9.76
N ARG A 44 4.57 0.79 -9.60
CA ARG A 44 4.77 -0.36 -8.73
C ARG A 44 5.81 -0.02 -7.69
N ARG A 45 5.56 -0.33 -6.44
CA ARG A 45 6.50 -0.05 -5.37
C ARG A 45 7.45 -1.21 -5.17
N ARG A 46 8.72 -0.88 -4.92
CA ARG A 46 9.74 -1.83 -4.52
C ARG A 46 10.38 -1.36 -3.22
N TYR A 47 10.70 -2.30 -2.35
CA TYR A 47 11.35 -2.00 -1.08
C TYR A 47 12.49 -2.98 -0.85
N LEU A 48 13.46 -2.52 -0.08
CA LEU A 48 14.54 -3.34 0.44
C LEU A 48 14.52 -3.23 1.96
N ILE A 49 14.23 -4.33 2.63
CA ILE A 49 14.25 -4.42 4.08
C ILE A 49 15.53 -5.09 4.54
N GLY A 50 15.98 -4.77 5.75
CA GLY A 50 17.19 -5.39 6.34
C GLY A 50 17.83 -4.53 7.41
N ALA A 51 17.81 -3.20 7.25
CA ALA A 51 18.44 -2.30 8.20
C ALA A 51 17.81 -2.33 9.60
N GLY A 52 16.56 -2.81 9.74
CA GLY A 52 15.87 -2.95 11.02
C GLY A 52 16.21 -4.22 11.78
N VAL A 53 16.86 -5.19 11.14
CA VAL A 53 17.26 -6.48 11.76
C VAL A 53 18.59 -6.28 12.48
N ARG A 54 18.58 -6.28 13.81
CA ARG A 54 19.74 -5.96 14.65
C ARG A 54 20.06 -7.01 15.68
N SER A 55 19.14 -7.94 15.97
CA SER A 55 19.29 -9.00 16.96
C SER A 55 19.01 -10.36 16.36
N LEU A 56 19.43 -11.44 17.02
CA LEU A 56 19.09 -12.80 16.64
C LEU A 56 17.58 -13.05 16.73
N ASP A 57 16.87 -12.39 17.65
CA ASP A 57 15.43 -12.48 17.76
C ASP A 57 14.74 -11.84 16.56
N ASP A 58 15.25 -10.71 16.05
CA ASP A 58 14.73 -10.11 14.81
C ASP A 58 14.96 -11.01 13.61
N VAL A 59 16.13 -11.66 13.55
CA VAL A 59 16.43 -12.67 12.51
C VAL A 59 15.44 -13.82 12.59
N ALA A 60 15.22 -14.38 13.79
CA ALA A 60 14.30 -15.50 13.99
C ALA A 60 12.87 -15.14 13.57
N VAL A 61 12.40 -13.93 13.95
CA VAL A 61 11.07 -13.43 13.53
C VAL A 61 10.99 -13.27 12.01
N LEU A 62 12.03 -12.74 11.36
CA LEU A 62 12.03 -12.58 9.91
C LEU A 62 12.07 -13.91 9.18
N VAL A 63 12.91 -14.87 9.63
CA VAL A 63 12.98 -16.22 9.06
C VAL A 63 11.63 -16.92 9.18
N ALA A 64 11.01 -16.89 10.36
CA ALA A 64 9.68 -17.47 10.56
C ALA A 64 8.62 -16.78 9.68
N PHE A 65 8.72 -15.46 9.51
CA PHE A 65 7.82 -14.72 8.63
C PHE A 65 8.03 -15.11 7.17
N PHE A 66 9.27 -15.24 6.71
CA PHE A 66 9.63 -15.62 5.34
C PHE A 66 9.15 -17.05 5.01
N GLU A 67 9.44 -18.00 5.89
CA GLU A 67 9.00 -19.40 5.74
C GLU A 67 7.48 -19.52 5.67
N ALA A 68 6.77 -18.81 6.56
CA ALA A 68 5.31 -18.79 6.55
C ALA A 68 4.71 -18.16 5.26
N ARG A 69 5.46 -17.36 4.51
CA ARG A 69 5.08 -16.81 3.19
C ARG A 69 5.62 -17.60 2.04
N ARG A 70 6.44 -18.63 2.29
CA ARG A 70 7.07 -19.49 1.28
C ARG A 70 7.79 -18.66 0.21
N GLY A 71 8.69 -17.78 0.66
CA GLY A 71 9.39 -16.87 -0.23
C GLY A 71 8.45 -16.00 -1.05
N ARG A 72 8.52 -16.10 -2.38
CA ARG A 72 7.70 -15.30 -3.31
C ARG A 72 6.25 -15.72 -3.45
N LEU A 73 5.82 -16.80 -2.79
CA LEU A 73 4.51 -17.43 -3.09
C LEU A 73 3.33 -16.62 -2.57
N HIS A 74 3.37 -16.15 -1.31
CA HIS A 74 2.25 -15.49 -0.67
C HIS A 74 2.50 -14.01 -0.45
N GLY A 75 1.45 -13.19 -0.72
CA GLY A 75 1.45 -11.78 -0.42
C GLY A 75 1.14 -11.50 1.05
N PHE A 76 1.52 -10.31 1.51
CA PHE A 76 1.27 -9.82 2.86
C PHE A 76 1.23 -8.28 2.89
N ARG A 77 0.83 -7.71 4.02
CA ARG A 77 0.74 -6.26 4.22
C ARG A 77 2.09 -5.67 4.63
N PHE A 78 2.48 -4.59 3.99
CA PHE A 78 3.66 -3.81 4.34
C PHE A 78 3.29 -2.35 4.62
N ARG A 79 3.72 -1.83 5.77
CA ARG A 79 3.56 -0.41 6.08
C ARG A 79 4.69 0.39 5.46
N ASP A 80 4.36 1.11 4.39
CA ASP A 80 5.26 2.12 3.83
C ASP A 80 5.10 3.42 4.62
N PHE A 81 6.04 3.73 5.50
CA PHE A 81 5.95 4.92 6.34
C PHE A 81 6.00 6.24 5.57
N THR A 82 6.46 6.20 4.32
CA THR A 82 6.50 7.39 3.44
C THR A 82 5.17 7.63 2.74
N ASP A 83 4.36 6.57 2.55
CA ASP A 83 3.10 6.63 1.81
C ASP A 83 2.08 5.61 2.34
N CYS A 84 1.57 5.87 3.55
CA CYS A 84 0.60 5.00 4.24
C CYS A 84 -0.66 5.72 4.73
N ARG A 85 -0.91 6.96 4.28
CA ARG A 85 -2.08 7.77 4.67
C ARG A 85 -2.69 8.45 3.47
N SER A 86 -3.98 8.77 3.56
CA SER A 86 -4.72 9.58 2.59
C SER A 86 -4.23 11.04 2.49
N CYS A 87 -3.62 11.54 3.55
CA CYS A 87 -3.09 12.90 3.69
C CYS A 87 -1.55 12.93 3.77
N ALA A 88 -0.99 14.11 4.00
CA ALA A 88 0.43 14.27 4.29
C ALA A 88 0.82 13.53 5.59
N PRO A 89 2.06 12.98 5.70
CA PRO A 89 2.48 12.22 6.87
C PRO A 89 2.36 12.96 8.21
N SER A 90 2.50 14.29 8.20
CA SER A 90 2.38 15.14 9.37
C SER A 90 0.94 15.56 9.71
N ALA A 91 -0.02 15.33 8.81
CA ALA A 91 -1.40 15.72 9.01
C ALA A 91 -2.22 14.62 9.70
N ALA A 92 -3.24 15.01 10.45
CA ALA A 92 -4.26 14.09 10.93
C ALA A 92 -5.17 13.64 9.77
N ILE A 93 -5.58 12.37 9.79
CA ILE A 93 -6.52 11.83 8.82
C ILE A 93 -7.87 12.53 8.98
N SER A 94 -8.38 13.10 7.89
CA SER A 94 -9.68 13.77 7.82
C SER A 94 -10.62 13.01 6.88
N PRO A 95 -11.93 12.92 7.17
CA PRO A 95 -12.89 12.32 6.24
C PRO A 95 -12.97 13.05 4.89
N LEU A 96 -12.34 14.22 4.77
CA LEU A 96 -12.32 15.05 3.55
C LEU A 96 -11.04 14.89 2.71
N ASP A 97 -10.11 14.00 3.07
CA ASP A 97 -8.78 13.91 2.44
C ASP A 97 -8.83 13.55 0.95
N GLN A 98 -9.71 12.60 0.57
CA GLN A 98 -9.77 12.07 -0.79
C GLN A 98 -11.22 12.00 -1.26
N THR A 99 -11.51 12.53 -2.45
CA THR A 99 -12.82 12.38 -3.09
C THR A 99 -12.90 11.00 -3.75
N LEU A 100 -13.87 10.20 -3.37
CA LEU A 100 -14.09 8.85 -3.92
C LEU A 100 -15.03 8.87 -5.13
N GLY A 101 -15.92 9.85 -5.20
CA GLY A 101 -16.89 10.01 -6.28
C GLY A 101 -18.11 10.80 -5.86
N ALA A 102 -19.12 10.78 -6.72
CA ALA A 102 -20.43 11.36 -6.44
C ALA A 102 -21.49 10.27 -6.30
N GLY A 103 -22.49 10.53 -5.48
CA GLY A 103 -23.72 9.74 -5.40
C GLY A 103 -24.54 9.86 -6.68
N ASP A 104 -25.34 8.84 -6.96
CA ASP A 104 -26.30 8.76 -8.07
C ASP A 104 -27.69 8.33 -7.59
N GLY A 105 -27.89 8.24 -6.27
CA GLY A 105 -29.13 7.78 -5.63
C GLY A 105 -29.24 6.27 -5.46
N ASP A 106 -28.39 5.47 -6.13
CA ASP A 106 -28.45 3.99 -6.12
C ASP A 106 -27.15 3.34 -5.63
N ARG A 107 -26.02 3.96 -5.91
CA ARG A 107 -24.69 3.43 -5.61
C ARG A 107 -24.38 3.47 -4.12
N LEU A 108 -24.06 2.29 -3.56
CA LEU A 108 -23.64 2.14 -2.16
C LEU A 108 -22.13 1.95 -1.99
N ILE A 109 -21.40 1.47 -3.02
CA ILE A 109 -20.02 1.05 -2.90
C ILE A 109 -19.09 2.06 -3.55
N PHE A 110 -18.12 2.57 -2.77
CA PHE A 110 -17.10 3.53 -3.18
C PHE A 110 -15.71 2.98 -2.86
N PRO A 111 -14.89 2.62 -3.89
CA PRO A 111 -13.56 2.12 -3.65
C PRO A 111 -12.65 3.24 -3.11
N LEU A 112 -11.80 2.90 -2.14
CA LEU A 112 -10.80 3.82 -1.64
C LEU A 112 -9.74 4.08 -2.71
N ILE A 113 -9.47 5.36 -2.93
CA ILE A 113 -8.43 5.83 -3.85
C ILE A 113 -7.56 6.89 -3.17
N LYS A 114 -6.30 6.97 -3.58
CA LYS A 114 -5.42 8.10 -3.24
C LYS A 114 -4.95 8.77 -4.51
N ARG A 115 -5.10 10.11 -4.55
CA ARG A 115 -4.68 10.91 -5.70
C ARG A 115 -3.28 11.50 -5.50
N TYR A 116 -2.52 11.50 -6.58
CA TYR A 116 -1.22 12.16 -6.71
C TYR A 116 -1.28 13.07 -7.95
N GLY A 117 -1.79 14.28 -7.79
CA GLY A 117 -2.21 15.10 -8.92
C GLY A 117 -3.33 14.39 -9.70
N ASP A 118 -3.13 14.20 -11.00
CA ASP A 118 -4.10 13.55 -11.89
C ASP A 118 -4.03 12.00 -11.86
N VAL A 119 -3.12 11.43 -11.07
CA VAL A 119 -2.96 9.97 -10.99
C VAL A 119 -3.72 9.43 -9.80
N GLU A 120 -4.70 8.56 -10.05
CA GLU A 120 -5.42 7.83 -9.00
C GLU A 120 -4.74 6.49 -8.71
N ARG A 121 -4.58 6.17 -7.45
CA ARG A 121 -4.12 4.87 -6.96
C ARG A 121 -5.24 4.18 -6.20
N PRO A 122 -5.72 3.01 -6.66
CA PRO A 122 -6.63 2.19 -5.87
C PRO A 122 -5.95 1.72 -4.58
N ILE A 123 -6.64 1.85 -3.46
CA ILE A 123 -6.16 1.41 -2.15
C ILE A 123 -6.87 0.12 -1.78
N ARG A 124 -6.13 -0.99 -1.80
CA ARG A 124 -6.66 -2.35 -1.62
C ARG A 124 -6.52 -2.90 -0.21
N LYS A 125 -5.67 -2.30 0.61
CA LYS A 125 -5.39 -2.80 1.97
C LYS A 125 -5.49 -1.67 2.99
N PRO A 126 -6.68 -1.06 3.17
CA PRO A 126 -6.88 -0.05 4.20
C PRO A 126 -6.71 -0.68 5.60
N VAL A 127 -6.44 0.18 6.57
CA VAL A 127 -6.53 -0.14 7.99
C VAL A 127 -7.93 0.26 8.44
N ALA A 128 -8.81 -0.70 8.58
CA ALA A 128 -10.26 -0.49 8.67
C ALA A 128 -10.68 0.48 9.77
N ASP A 129 -10.07 0.39 10.94
CA ASP A 129 -10.32 1.24 12.11
C ASP A 129 -9.87 2.70 11.94
N THR A 130 -9.15 3.01 10.86
CA THR A 130 -8.70 4.38 10.55
C THR A 130 -9.53 5.07 9.49
N VAL A 131 -10.44 4.33 8.85
CA VAL A 131 -11.25 4.88 7.76
C VAL A 131 -12.33 5.79 8.32
N ARG A 132 -12.41 7.00 7.76
CA ARG A 132 -13.41 8.02 8.07
C ARG A 132 -14.06 8.44 6.76
N VAL A 133 -15.37 8.56 6.73
CA VAL A 133 -16.12 8.85 5.51
C VAL A 133 -17.01 10.08 5.74
N ALA A 134 -17.14 10.92 4.71
CA ALA A 134 -18.10 12.01 4.71
C ALA A 134 -18.92 12.02 3.41
N VAL A 135 -20.17 12.46 3.52
CA VAL A 135 -21.08 12.74 2.39
C VAL A 135 -21.45 14.22 2.45
N ASP A 136 -21.22 14.95 1.36
CA ASP A 136 -21.37 16.41 1.29
C ASP A 136 -20.68 17.17 2.45
N GLY A 137 -19.49 16.67 2.84
CA GLY A 137 -18.70 17.28 3.92
C GLY A 137 -19.17 16.91 5.33
N VAL A 138 -20.24 16.12 5.49
CA VAL A 138 -20.74 15.67 6.80
C VAL A 138 -20.22 14.27 7.06
N GLU A 139 -19.45 14.11 8.14
CA GLU A 139 -18.91 12.80 8.54
C GLU A 139 -20.03 11.85 8.95
N THR A 140 -19.96 10.61 8.48
CA THR A 140 -20.90 9.54 8.81
C THR A 140 -20.18 8.33 9.39
N ALA A 141 -20.86 7.62 10.31
CA ALA A 141 -20.43 6.31 10.79
C ALA A 141 -21.26 5.16 10.16
N ALA A 142 -22.21 5.49 9.29
CA ALA A 142 -23.13 4.53 8.67
C ALA A 142 -22.50 3.88 7.42
N PHE A 143 -21.35 3.21 7.60
CA PHE A 143 -20.64 2.50 6.53
C PHE A 143 -19.90 1.27 7.06
N THR A 144 -19.52 0.39 6.14
CA THR A 144 -18.59 -0.71 6.39
C THR A 144 -17.43 -0.63 5.41
N VAL A 145 -16.29 -1.21 5.80
CA VAL A 145 -15.08 -1.27 4.95
C VAL A 145 -14.66 -2.71 4.78
N ASP A 146 -14.43 -3.12 3.55
CA ASP A 146 -13.75 -4.38 3.28
C ASP A 146 -12.22 -4.14 3.32
N PRO A 147 -11.50 -4.66 4.32
CA PRO A 147 -10.06 -4.46 4.42
C PRO A 147 -9.27 -5.23 3.36
N ALA A 148 -9.88 -6.14 2.62
CA ALA A 148 -9.23 -6.90 1.57
C ALA A 148 -9.27 -6.17 0.22
N THR A 149 -10.42 -5.56 -0.11
CA THR A 149 -10.64 -4.88 -1.40
C THR A 149 -10.47 -3.37 -1.33
N GLY A 150 -10.66 -2.78 -0.15
CA GLY A 150 -10.68 -1.32 0.03
C GLY A 150 -12.00 -0.68 -0.40
N ASP A 151 -13.06 -1.46 -0.50
CA ASP A 151 -14.39 -0.95 -0.81
C ASP A 151 -15.07 -0.45 0.46
N VAL A 152 -15.61 0.75 0.39
CA VAL A 152 -16.48 1.36 1.40
C VAL A 152 -17.92 1.16 0.95
N ALA A 153 -18.73 0.48 1.75
CA ALA A 153 -20.16 0.32 1.54
C ALA A 153 -20.92 1.21 2.51
N LEU A 154 -21.61 2.20 1.99
CA LEU A 154 -22.51 3.07 2.76
C LEU A 154 -23.81 2.34 3.07
N ALA A 155 -24.42 2.63 4.22
CA ALA A 155 -25.70 2.04 4.62
C ALA A 155 -26.87 2.54 3.75
N GLU A 156 -26.77 3.78 3.24
CA GLU A 156 -27.75 4.40 2.36
C GLU A 156 -27.05 5.00 1.15
N ALA A 157 -27.69 4.94 -0.01
CA ALA A 157 -27.14 5.53 -1.23
C ALA A 157 -27.13 7.06 -1.11
N PRO A 158 -26.00 7.73 -1.35
CA PRO A 158 -25.93 9.18 -1.37
C PRO A 158 -26.79 9.76 -2.48
N PRO A 159 -27.48 10.90 -2.24
CA PRO A 159 -28.26 11.56 -3.27
C PRO A 159 -27.45 11.86 -4.52
N GLU A 160 -28.14 12.05 -5.64
CA GLU A 160 -27.50 12.43 -6.92
C GLU A 160 -26.67 13.72 -6.76
N GLY A 161 -25.40 13.65 -7.17
CA GLY A 161 -24.44 14.75 -7.07
C GLY A 161 -23.76 14.89 -5.71
N ALA A 162 -24.20 14.21 -4.65
CA ALA A 162 -23.59 14.28 -3.33
C ALA A 162 -22.15 13.76 -3.36
N VAL A 163 -21.19 14.56 -2.87
CA VAL A 163 -19.77 14.22 -2.92
C VAL A 163 -19.40 13.28 -1.77
N VAL A 164 -18.90 12.10 -2.11
CA VAL A 164 -18.39 11.13 -1.14
C VAL A 164 -16.88 11.28 -1.02
N THR A 165 -16.42 11.48 0.21
CA THR A 165 -14.99 11.63 0.54
C THR A 165 -14.59 10.66 1.65
N ALA A 166 -13.29 10.34 1.71
CA ALA A 166 -12.76 9.53 2.81
C ALA A 166 -11.32 9.90 3.16
N GLY A 167 -10.99 9.66 4.45
CA GLY A 167 -9.63 9.66 4.96
C GLY A 167 -9.30 8.31 5.58
N PHE A 168 -8.05 7.85 5.43
CA PHE A 168 -7.65 6.51 5.86
C PHE A 168 -6.14 6.35 5.98
N ALA A 169 -5.72 5.37 6.76
CA ALA A 169 -4.41 4.75 6.65
C ALA A 169 -4.50 3.45 5.84
N PHE A 170 -3.38 3.06 5.22
CA PHE A 170 -3.34 1.85 4.41
C PHE A 170 -1.97 1.19 4.43
N ASP A 171 -1.95 -0.08 4.07
CA ASP A 171 -0.75 -0.86 3.82
C ASP A 171 -0.59 -1.13 2.32
N THR A 172 0.63 -1.30 1.87
CA THR A 172 0.92 -1.74 0.52
C THR A 172 0.90 -3.27 0.49
N PRO A 173 0.11 -3.90 -0.41
CA PRO A 173 0.19 -5.34 -0.61
C PRO A 173 1.50 -5.69 -1.31
N VAL A 174 2.32 -6.50 -0.66
CA VAL A 174 3.62 -6.90 -1.18
C VAL A 174 3.81 -8.42 -1.10
N ARG A 175 4.81 -8.92 -1.80
CA ARG A 175 5.43 -10.22 -1.56
C ARG A 175 6.94 -10.06 -1.47
N PHE A 176 7.63 -11.06 -0.96
CA PHE A 176 9.08 -11.13 -1.16
C PHE A 176 9.38 -11.23 -2.66
N ASP A 177 10.47 -10.60 -3.12
CA ASP A 177 10.95 -10.70 -4.51
C ASP A 177 12.16 -11.62 -4.62
N THR A 178 12.32 -12.49 -3.65
CA THR A 178 13.36 -13.52 -3.56
C THR A 178 12.82 -14.77 -2.91
N ASP A 179 13.37 -15.93 -3.28
CA ASP A 179 13.14 -17.22 -2.61
C ASP A 179 14.29 -17.59 -1.65
N ARG A 180 15.22 -16.64 -1.44
CA ARG A 180 16.36 -16.81 -0.54
C ARG A 180 16.57 -15.56 0.29
N ILE A 181 16.82 -15.74 1.57
CA ILE A 181 17.30 -14.69 2.47
C ILE A 181 18.65 -15.12 3.05
N ASP A 182 19.63 -14.22 3.04
CA ASP A 182 20.96 -14.45 3.59
C ASP A 182 21.10 -13.68 4.90
N VAL A 183 21.50 -14.38 5.95
CA VAL A 183 21.73 -13.84 7.27
C VAL A 183 23.20 -13.97 7.62
N THR A 184 23.82 -12.91 8.09
CA THR A 184 25.20 -12.90 8.57
C THR A 184 25.20 -12.80 10.10
N LEU A 185 25.96 -13.66 10.76
CA LEU A 185 26.23 -13.56 12.18
C LEU A 185 27.41 -12.58 12.37
N GLU A 186 27.16 -11.42 12.99
CA GLU A 186 28.20 -10.42 13.26
C GLU A 186 28.77 -10.51 14.69
N GLY A 187 28.17 -11.34 15.55
CA GLY A 187 28.60 -11.57 16.95
C GLY A 187 27.70 -12.55 17.66
N PHE A 188 28.00 -12.86 18.94
CA PHE A 188 27.26 -13.87 19.73
C PHE A 188 25.76 -13.54 19.93
N GLU A 189 25.35 -12.27 19.79
CA GLU A 189 23.96 -11.83 19.94
C GLU A 189 23.51 -10.91 18.80
N ALA A 190 24.35 -10.66 17.80
CA ALA A 190 24.09 -9.76 16.71
C ALA A 190 23.98 -10.52 15.37
N GLY A 191 22.78 -10.54 14.82
CA GLY A 191 22.52 -11.00 13.47
C GLY A 191 22.20 -9.82 12.55
N ARG A 192 22.65 -9.90 11.31
CA ARG A 192 22.33 -8.92 10.27
C ARG A 192 21.73 -9.62 9.06
N LEU A 193 20.61 -9.11 8.59
CA LEU A 193 20.11 -9.45 7.28
C LEU A 193 20.87 -8.63 6.23
N VAL A 194 21.36 -9.28 5.18
CA VAL A 194 22.03 -8.59 4.09
C VAL A 194 21.04 -7.70 3.35
N ALA A 195 19.91 -8.23 2.92
CA ALA A 195 18.75 -7.50 2.40
C ALA A 195 17.64 -8.50 2.00
N ALA A 196 16.38 -8.11 2.16
CA ALA A 196 15.26 -8.83 1.57
C ALA A 196 14.44 -7.88 0.69
N PRO A 197 14.41 -8.10 -0.63
CA PRO A 197 13.61 -7.29 -1.53
C PRO A 197 12.13 -7.64 -1.43
N LEU A 198 11.30 -6.61 -1.42
CA LEU A 198 9.84 -6.71 -1.50
C LEU A 198 9.35 -6.01 -2.76
N ILE A 199 8.28 -6.51 -3.32
CA ILE A 199 7.64 -5.92 -4.48
C ILE A 199 6.12 -5.83 -4.28
N GLU A 200 5.55 -4.68 -4.65
CA GLU A 200 4.10 -4.49 -4.63
C GLU A 200 3.42 -5.47 -5.59
N ILE A 201 2.34 -6.07 -5.13
CA ILE A 201 1.48 -6.94 -5.93
C ILE A 201 0.10 -6.33 -6.10
N ARG A 202 -0.56 -6.68 -7.18
CA ARG A 202 -1.96 -6.32 -7.42
C ARG A 202 -2.84 -7.44 -6.89
N VAL A 203 -3.79 -7.08 -6.03
CA VAL A 203 -4.75 -7.97 -5.36
C VAL A 203 -6.16 -7.48 -5.60
#